data_664ec331d0659bfebed00275f90d3e8b
#
_entry.id   664ec331d0659bfebed00275f90d3e8b
#
_cell.length_a   1.000
_cell.length_b   1.000
_cell.length_c   1.000
_cell.angle_alpha   90.00
_cell.angle_beta   90.00
_cell.angle_gamma   90.00
#
_symmetry.space_group_name_H-M   'P 1'
#
loop_
_entity.id
_entity.type
_entity.pdbx_description
1 polymer ?
#
loop_
_entity_poly.entity_id
_entity_poly.type
_entity_poly.pdbx_seq_one_letter_code
_entity_poly.pdbx_strand_id
1 'polypeptide(L)'
;DDFFKASGKWMAQLYRAEMEMAFRTPGMAGFQLLDLQDYPGQGSAYVGILDAFMDSKGLVEPKKWREFCSEVVPLLTTAKFCWTGGESFAGTVEIANYGETSLNEKSISWELKNGKKSLGKGKMAIPSGLGLLTAGTIRLTLPDVEQAYKAELLLKVSGTSYQNSYPLWIYPAKKQLKAGNVVVARQLTDDVLNAL
;
A
#
# COMPACT_ATOMS: atom_id res chain seq x y z
N ASP A 1 20.28 8.96 -13.30
CA ASP A 1 19.10 9.71 -12.85
C ASP A 1 17.90 8.82 -12.57
N ASP A 2 17.52 7.91 -13.48
CA ASP A 2 16.36 7.04 -13.31
C ASP A 2 16.56 5.99 -12.24
N PHE A 3 17.77 5.43 -12.12
CA PHE A 3 18.12 4.50 -11.06
C PHE A 3 18.01 5.16 -9.67
N PHE A 4 18.54 6.37 -9.51
CA PHE A 4 18.44 7.13 -8.27
C PHE A 4 16.97 7.38 -7.88
N LYS A 5 16.15 7.83 -8.83
CA LYS A 5 14.72 8.07 -8.60
C LYS A 5 13.96 6.78 -8.27
N ALA A 6 14.26 5.69 -8.96
CA ALA A 6 13.60 4.40 -8.72
C ALA A 6 13.98 3.80 -7.36
N SER A 7 15.29 3.78 -7.02
CA SER A 7 15.77 3.28 -5.73
C SER A 7 15.27 4.14 -4.56
N GLY A 8 15.26 5.47 -4.71
CA GLY A 8 14.75 6.38 -3.68
C GLY A 8 13.25 6.23 -3.44
N LYS A 9 12.44 6.06 -4.50
CA LYS A 9 11.02 5.76 -4.36
C LYS A 9 10.77 4.41 -3.69
N TRP A 10 11.60 3.42 -4.00
CA TRP A 10 11.55 2.11 -3.36
C TRP A 10 11.87 2.22 -1.86
N MET A 11 12.93 2.94 -1.53
CA MET A 11 13.31 3.23 -0.14
C MET A 11 12.16 3.88 0.65
N ALA A 12 11.50 4.90 0.08
CA ALA A 12 10.35 5.54 0.72
C ALA A 12 9.19 4.55 0.97
N GLN A 13 8.98 3.57 0.08
CA GLN A 13 7.99 2.51 0.29
C GLN A 13 8.40 1.53 1.40
N LEU A 14 9.68 1.22 1.53
CA LEU A 14 10.18 0.38 2.62
C LEU A 14 10.00 1.07 3.97
N TYR A 15 10.36 2.34 4.10
CA TYR A 15 10.08 3.14 5.32
C TYR A 15 8.60 3.13 5.68
N ARG A 16 7.74 3.33 4.68
CA ARG A 16 6.30 3.25 4.88
C ARG A 16 5.87 1.88 5.42
N ALA A 17 6.35 0.80 4.81
CA ALA A 17 5.98 -0.56 5.21
C ALA A 17 6.39 -0.84 6.66
N GLU A 18 7.59 -0.43 7.06
CA GLU A 18 8.11 -0.60 8.42
C GLU A 18 7.33 0.24 9.44
N MET A 19 7.05 1.51 9.14
CA MET A 19 6.25 2.37 10.02
C MET A 19 4.82 1.85 10.17
N GLU A 20 4.18 1.44 9.08
CA GLU A 20 2.84 0.85 9.14
C GLU A 20 2.83 -0.49 9.89
N MET A 21 3.90 -1.29 9.81
CA MET A 21 4.07 -2.50 10.60
C MET A 21 4.18 -2.18 12.10
N ALA A 22 4.95 -1.15 12.47
CA ALA A 22 5.03 -0.69 13.86
C ALA A 22 3.64 -0.26 14.38
N PHE A 23 2.89 0.50 13.59
CA PHE A 23 1.52 0.91 13.97
C PHE A 23 0.56 -0.27 14.13
N ARG A 24 0.73 -1.36 13.36
CA ARG A 24 -0.10 -2.57 13.46
C ARG A 24 0.32 -3.50 14.59
N THR A 25 1.46 -3.24 15.25
CA THR A 25 1.95 -4.09 16.34
C THR A 25 1.34 -3.65 17.67
N PRO A 26 0.45 -4.45 18.28
CA PRO A 26 -0.15 -4.09 19.56
C PRO A 26 0.91 -3.91 20.65
N GLY A 27 0.77 -2.87 21.46
CA GLY A 27 1.70 -2.56 22.55
C GLY A 27 3.04 -1.97 22.12
N MET A 28 3.27 -1.69 20.83
CA MET A 28 4.44 -0.97 20.36
C MET A 28 4.38 0.49 20.86
N ALA A 29 5.41 0.92 21.55
CA ALA A 29 5.47 2.28 22.12
C ALA A 29 5.73 3.36 21.07
N GLY A 30 6.28 2.98 19.91
CA GLY A 30 6.63 3.90 18.81
C GLY A 30 7.77 3.38 17.98
N PHE A 31 8.27 4.20 17.09
CA PHE A 31 9.47 3.92 16.29
C PHE A 31 10.37 5.15 16.24
N GLN A 32 11.61 4.92 15.93
CA GLN A 32 12.60 5.98 15.73
C GLN A 32 13.22 5.77 14.34
N LEU A 33 13.21 6.83 13.53
CA LEU A 33 13.86 6.84 12.23
C LEU A 33 15.32 7.25 12.41
N LEU A 34 16.23 6.35 12.10
CA LEU A 34 17.65 6.65 11.95
C LEU A 34 17.89 7.15 10.53
N ASP A 35 18.79 8.12 10.39
CA ASP A 35 19.18 8.68 9.08
C ASP A 35 18.01 9.32 8.30
N LEU A 36 17.27 10.23 8.94
CA LEU A 36 16.31 11.08 8.25
C LEU A 36 16.98 11.87 7.11
N GLN A 37 18.21 12.30 7.34
CA GLN A 37 19.06 13.00 6.38
C GLN A 37 20.31 12.20 6.03
N ASP A 38 20.93 12.53 4.92
CA ASP A 38 22.26 12.03 4.59
C ASP A 38 23.30 12.45 5.62
N TYR A 39 24.22 11.56 5.93
CA TYR A 39 25.32 11.84 6.85
C TYR A 39 26.66 11.73 6.13
N PRO A 40 27.26 12.84 5.67
CA PRO A 40 28.51 12.82 4.93
C PRO A 40 29.74 12.45 5.76
N GLY A 41 29.63 12.38 7.08
CA GLY A 41 30.72 12.00 7.98
C GLY A 41 31.10 10.50 7.94
N GLN A 42 30.25 9.65 7.39
CA GLN A 42 30.51 8.24 7.13
C GLN A 42 30.42 7.98 5.64
N GLY A 43 31.51 8.00 4.95
CA GLY A 43 31.73 7.94 3.52
C GLY A 43 30.67 7.44 2.53
N SER A 44 29.60 6.79 2.98
CA SER A 44 28.53 6.25 2.13
C SER A 44 27.11 6.33 2.73
N ALA A 45 26.92 7.11 3.78
CA ALA A 45 25.61 7.23 4.45
C ALA A 45 24.68 8.23 3.75
N TYR A 46 24.41 7.98 2.45
CA TYR A 46 23.47 8.78 1.62
C TYR A 46 22.08 8.13 1.59
N VAL A 47 21.63 7.61 2.72
CA VAL A 47 20.40 6.83 2.87
C VAL A 47 19.20 7.66 3.33
N GLY A 48 19.39 8.95 3.62
CA GLY A 48 18.35 9.85 4.09
C GLY A 48 17.24 10.10 3.05
N ILE A 49 16.05 10.40 3.51
CA ILE A 49 14.97 10.97 2.71
C ILE A 49 15.29 12.41 2.31
N LEU A 50 16.03 13.10 3.17
CA LEU A 50 16.58 14.45 2.96
C LEU A 50 18.08 14.35 2.65
N ASP A 51 18.61 15.37 2.02
CA ASP A 51 20.05 15.48 1.82
C ASP A 51 20.78 15.94 3.10
N ALA A 52 22.10 16.11 3.04
CA ALA A 52 22.91 16.49 4.18
C ALA A 52 22.61 17.91 4.73
N PHE A 53 21.90 18.72 3.98
CA PHE A 53 21.47 20.07 4.35
C PHE A 53 20.01 20.13 4.81
N MET A 54 19.34 18.98 4.95
CA MET A 54 17.92 18.87 5.25
C MET A 54 17.00 19.30 4.10
N ASP A 55 17.54 19.41 2.89
CA ASP A 55 16.74 19.72 1.72
C ASP A 55 16.09 18.45 1.13
N SER A 56 14.96 18.63 0.47
CA SER A 56 14.25 17.51 -0.16
C SER A 56 15.00 16.97 -1.36
N LYS A 57 15.23 15.66 -1.40
CA LYS A 57 15.73 14.94 -2.58
C LYS A 57 14.66 14.73 -3.67
N GLY A 58 13.42 15.19 -3.47
CA GLY A 58 12.30 14.98 -4.40
C GLY A 58 11.81 13.51 -4.48
N LEU A 59 12.12 12.69 -3.48
CA LEU A 59 11.77 11.27 -3.45
C LEU A 59 10.33 11.03 -2.98
N VAL A 60 9.88 11.82 -2.01
CA VAL A 60 8.53 11.77 -1.44
C VAL A 60 8.08 13.17 -1.05
N GLU A 61 6.86 13.52 -1.40
CA GLU A 61 6.25 14.78 -0.99
C GLU A 61 5.88 14.76 0.51
N PRO A 62 6.05 15.88 1.25
CA PRO A 62 5.70 15.95 2.67
C PRO A 62 4.29 15.48 2.98
N LYS A 63 3.33 15.79 2.12
CA LYS A 63 1.94 15.34 2.27
C LYS A 63 1.82 13.81 2.17
N LYS A 64 2.58 13.17 1.28
CA LYS A 64 2.60 11.70 1.14
C LYS A 64 3.31 11.03 2.32
N TRP A 65 4.37 11.64 2.83
CA TRP A 65 5.03 11.17 4.04
C TRP A 65 4.08 11.16 5.24
N ARG A 66 3.29 12.21 5.41
CA ARG A 66 2.33 12.32 6.49
C ARG A 66 1.14 11.35 6.39
N GLU A 67 0.93 10.71 5.25
CA GLU A 67 -0.11 9.67 5.12
C GLU A 67 0.18 8.45 6.00
N PHE A 68 1.47 8.12 6.24
CA PHE A 68 1.90 6.97 7.04
C PHE A 68 2.82 7.32 8.22
N CYS A 69 3.19 8.58 8.38
CA CYS A 69 4.01 9.09 9.49
C CYS A 69 3.31 10.27 10.15
N SER A 70 2.31 10.00 10.95
CA SER A 70 1.57 10.98 11.75
C SER A 70 0.96 10.31 12.98
N GLU A 71 0.42 11.13 13.89
CA GLU A 71 -0.21 10.65 15.12
C GLU A 71 -1.52 9.87 14.91
N VAL A 72 -2.15 10.04 13.75
CA VAL A 72 -3.34 9.28 13.34
C VAL A 72 -3.14 8.76 11.93
N VAL A 73 -3.11 7.44 11.76
CA VAL A 73 -2.85 6.80 10.48
C VAL A 73 -3.95 5.78 10.14
N PRO A 74 -4.76 6.01 9.11
CA PRO A 74 -5.63 4.97 8.54
C PRO A 74 -4.80 3.88 7.87
N LEU A 75 -5.08 2.62 8.18
CA LEU A 75 -4.31 1.47 7.73
C LEU A 75 -5.19 0.49 6.94
N LEU A 76 -4.60 -0.13 5.92
CA LEU A 76 -5.21 -1.23 5.16
C LEU A 76 -4.39 -2.50 5.34
N THR A 77 -5.03 -3.58 5.76
CA THR A 77 -4.45 -4.92 5.77
C THR A 77 -5.16 -5.78 4.73
N THR A 78 -4.42 -6.28 3.76
CA THR A 78 -4.93 -7.12 2.67
C THR A 78 -3.95 -8.24 2.33
N ALA A 79 -4.44 -9.34 1.78
CA ALA A 79 -3.62 -10.50 1.46
C ALA A 79 -2.58 -10.22 0.35
N LYS A 80 -2.88 -9.31 -0.56
CA LYS A 80 -2.01 -8.97 -1.71
C LYS A 80 -2.36 -7.58 -2.24
N PHE A 81 -1.46 -7.02 -3.04
CA PHE A 81 -1.70 -5.75 -3.75
C PHE A 81 -1.89 -5.95 -5.26
N CYS A 82 -1.56 -7.15 -5.78
CA CYS A 82 -1.77 -7.53 -7.18
C CYS A 82 -2.98 -8.46 -7.29
N TRP A 83 -3.97 -8.06 -8.04
CA TRP A 83 -5.27 -8.72 -8.18
C TRP A 83 -5.57 -9.03 -9.64
N THR A 84 -6.48 -9.95 -9.88
CA THR A 84 -7.02 -10.24 -11.20
C THR A 84 -8.44 -9.69 -11.29
N GLY A 85 -8.84 -9.20 -12.46
CA GLY A 85 -10.24 -8.83 -12.71
C GLY A 85 -11.19 -9.98 -12.38
N GLY A 86 -12.35 -9.67 -11.83
CA GLY A 86 -13.32 -10.65 -11.33
C GLY A 86 -13.05 -11.20 -9.92
N GLU A 87 -11.83 -11.01 -9.37
CA GLU A 87 -11.55 -11.46 -7.99
C GLU A 87 -12.30 -10.62 -6.94
N SER A 88 -12.64 -11.28 -5.82
CA SER A 88 -13.20 -10.61 -4.65
C SER A 88 -12.10 -10.00 -3.80
N PHE A 89 -11.97 -8.68 -3.85
CA PHE A 89 -11.09 -7.92 -2.96
C PHE A 89 -11.65 -7.92 -1.54
N ALA A 90 -10.78 -8.19 -0.57
CA ALA A 90 -11.06 -8.01 0.84
C ALA A 90 -9.90 -7.27 1.51
N GLY A 91 -10.22 -6.25 2.30
CA GLY A 91 -9.22 -5.49 3.04
C GLY A 91 -9.78 -5.00 4.38
N THR A 92 -9.06 -5.31 5.46
CA THR A 92 -9.40 -4.79 6.80
C THR A 92 -8.90 -3.37 6.92
N VAL A 93 -9.77 -2.48 7.36
CA VAL A 93 -9.47 -1.08 7.63
C VAL A 93 -9.30 -0.89 9.13
N GLU A 94 -8.15 -0.40 9.52
CA GLU A 94 -7.78 -0.09 10.88
C GLU A 94 -7.39 1.38 10.98
N ILE A 95 -7.31 1.90 12.18
CA ILE A 95 -6.78 3.23 12.45
C ILE A 95 -5.83 3.15 13.65
N ALA A 96 -4.59 3.56 13.44
CA ALA A 96 -3.67 3.83 14.52
C ALA A 96 -3.96 5.24 15.04
N ASN A 97 -4.51 5.35 16.25
CA ASN A 97 -4.91 6.60 16.87
C ASN A 97 -4.07 6.86 18.12
N TYR A 98 -3.05 7.67 17.97
CA TYR A 98 -2.16 8.11 19.06
C TYR A 98 -2.18 9.63 19.21
N GLY A 99 -3.08 10.32 18.50
CA GLY A 99 -3.22 11.76 18.53
C GLY A 99 -4.07 12.23 19.71
N GLU A 100 -3.91 13.49 20.05
CA GLU A 100 -4.72 14.17 21.08
C GLU A 100 -6.13 14.49 20.58
N THR A 101 -6.32 14.57 19.25
CA THR A 101 -7.62 14.88 18.66
C THR A 101 -8.59 13.71 18.81
N SER A 102 -9.70 13.95 19.49
CA SER A 102 -10.77 12.95 19.60
C SER A 102 -11.31 12.54 18.21
N LEU A 103 -11.34 11.24 17.96
CA LEU A 103 -11.98 10.66 16.79
C LEU A 103 -13.42 10.18 17.06
N ASN A 104 -13.99 10.50 18.21
CA ASN A 104 -15.37 10.18 18.54
C ASN A 104 -16.31 10.76 17.47
N GLU A 105 -17.33 9.98 17.08
CA GLU A 105 -18.32 10.32 16.06
C GLU A 105 -17.73 10.54 14.64
N LYS A 106 -16.42 10.36 14.45
CA LYS A 106 -15.80 10.40 13.12
C LYS A 106 -15.92 9.06 12.40
N SER A 107 -15.63 9.10 11.14
CA SER A 107 -15.72 7.93 10.26
C SER A 107 -14.54 7.91 9.29
N ILE A 108 -14.21 6.71 8.81
CA ILE A 108 -13.33 6.53 7.67
C ILE A 108 -14.19 6.34 6.43
N SER A 109 -14.02 7.22 5.45
CA SER A 109 -14.48 6.99 4.10
C SER A 109 -13.39 6.27 3.31
N TRP A 110 -13.79 5.35 2.43
CA TRP A 110 -12.88 4.72 1.50
C TRP A 110 -13.39 4.84 0.07
N GLU A 111 -12.48 4.96 -0.87
CA GLU A 111 -12.81 4.96 -2.29
C GLU A 111 -11.68 4.30 -3.09
N LEU A 112 -12.02 3.28 -3.89
CA LEU A 112 -11.13 2.67 -4.87
C LEU A 112 -11.36 3.33 -6.22
N LYS A 113 -10.30 3.87 -6.83
CA LYS A 113 -10.34 4.60 -8.10
C LYS A 113 -9.38 4.05 -9.14
N ASN A 114 -9.78 4.10 -10.40
CA ASN A 114 -8.91 4.05 -11.56
C ASN A 114 -8.94 5.43 -12.25
N GLY A 115 -7.94 6.26 -11.99
CA GLY A 115 -7.94 7.65 -12.40
C GLY A 115 -9.16 8.41 -11.83
N LYS A 116 -10.04 8.90 -12.69
CA LYS A 116 -11.26 9.60 -12.30
C LYS A 116 -12.46 8.67 -12.03
N LYS A 117 -12.39 7.39 -12.44
CA LYS A 117 -13.49 6.43 -12.30
C LYS A 117 -13.46 5.79 -10.91
N SER A 118 -14.55 5.90 -10.17
CA SER A 118 -14.77 5.17 -8.92
C SER A 118 -15.17 3.73 -9.22
N LEU A 119 -14.47 2.77 -8.60
CA LEU A 119 -14.74 1.33 -8.69
C LEU A 119 -15.55 0.84 -7.49
N GLY A 120 -15.51 1.58 -6.39
CA GLY A 120 -16.26 1.30 -5.18
C GLY A 120 -15.93 2.34 -4.11
N LYS A 121 -16.89 2.60 -3.24
CA LYS A 121 -16.73 3.54 -2.12
C LYS A 121 -17.62 3.16 -0.96
N GLY A 122 -17.27 3.62 0.21
CA GLY A 122 -18.07 3.38 1.42
C GLY A 122 -17.57 4.19 2.60
N LYS A 123 -18.17 3.93 3.75
CA LYS A 123 -17.89 4.63 5.00
C LYS A 123 -18.01 3.66 6.16
N MET A 124 -17.17 3.80 7.17
CA MET A 124 -17.14 3.00 8.38
C MET A 124 -17.05 3.93 9.58
N ALA A 125 -17.71 3.58 10.68
CA ALA A 125 -17.52 4.28 11.95
C ALA A 125 -16.12 3.97 12.51
N ILE A 126 -15.52 4.93 13.21
CA ILE A 126 -14.29 4.71 13.95
C ILE A 126 -14.69 4.33 15.38
N PRO A 127 -14.19 3.20 15.93
CA PRO A 127 -14.39 2.88 17.33
C PRO A 127 -13.74 3.95 18.22
N SER A 128 -14.29 4.16 19.42
CA SER A 128 -13.70 5.05 20.41
C SER A 128 -12.44 4.45 21.02
N GLY A 129 -11.44 5.27 21.30
CA GLY A 129 -10.23 4.83 22.00
C GLY A 129 -8.94 5.31 21.37
N LEU A 130 -7.84 4.94 22.01
CA LEU A 130 -6.47 5.14 21.56
C LEU A 130 -5.85 3.81 21.12
N GLY A 131 -4.77 3.90 20.37
CA GLY A 131 -4.05 2.73 19.87
C GLY A 131 -4.57 2.23 18.52
N LEU A 132 -4.39 0.95 18.24
CA LEU A 132 -4.84 0.31 17.01
C LEU A 132 -6.31 -0.12 17.14
N LEU A 133 -7.17 0.47 16.31
CA LEU A 133 -8.62 0.24 16.34
C LEU A 133 -9.07 -0.30 14.98
N THR A 134 -9.87 -1.36 14.96
CA THR A 134 -10.44 -1.93 13.73
C THR A 134 -11.75 -1.25 13.38
N ALA A 135 -11.80 -0.55 12.24
CA ALA A 135 -13.01 0.13 11.75
C ALA A 135 -13.94 -0.82 10.98
N GLY A 136 -13.39 -1.79 10.24
CA GLY A 136 -14.20 -2.74 9.50
C GLY A 136 -13.46 -3.36 8.31
N THR A 137 -14.22 -4.00 7.40
CA THR A 137 -13.67 -4.67 6.23
C THR A 137 -14.33 -4.15 4.96
N ILE A 138 -13.51 -3.77 3.98
CA ILE A 138 -13.93 -3.51 2.62
C ILE A 138 -14.08 -4.85 1.91
N ARG A 139 -15.20 -5.05 1.21
CA ARG A 139 -15.42 -6.18 0.31
C ARG A 139 -16.02 -5.67 -0.99
N LEU A 140 -15.40 -5.99 -2.10
CA LEU A 140 -15.94 -5.68 -3.44
C LEU A 140 -15.40 -6.67 -4.48
N THR A 141 -16.19 -6.95 -5.50
CA THR A 141 -15.71 -7.66 -6.68
C THR A 141 -15.02 -6.68 -7.61
N LEU A 142 -13.77 -6.96 -7.95
CA LEU A 142 -13.01 -6.13 -8.89
C LEU A 142 -13.59 -6.29 -10.30
N PRO A 143 -13.62 -5.23 -11.11
CA PRO A 143 -14.12 -5.32 -12.47
C PRO A 143 -13.20 -6.18 -13.33
N ASP A 144 -13.77 -6.87 -14.31
CA ASP A 144 -13.00 -7.48 -15.38
C ASP A 144 -12.28 -6.40 -16.19
N VAL A 145 -11.05 -6.70 -16.61
CA VAL A 145 -10.19 -5.73 -17.29
C VAL A 145 -9.50 -6.39 -18.49
N GLU A 146 -9.33 -5.62 -19.56
CA GLU A 146 -8.59 -6.09 -20.75
C GLU A 146 -7.10 -5.74 -20.69
N GLN A 147 -6.77 -4.65 -19.96
CA GLN A 147 -5.40 -4.18 -19.76
C GLN A 147 -5.15 -3.96 -18.29
N ALA A 148 -3.92 -4.27 -17.85
CA ALA A 148 -3.50 -4.03 -16.49
C ALA A 148 -3.47 -2.52 -16.17
N TYR A 149 -3.92 -2.17 -14.98
CA TYR A 149 -3.80 -0.80 -14.48
C TYR A 149 -3.55 -0.75 -12.97
N LYS A 150 -3.07 0.39 -12.52
CA LYS A 150 -2.92 0.72 -11.11
C LYS A 150 -4.13 1.52 -10.64
N ALA A 151 -4.91 0.93 -9.75
CA ALA A 151 -5.95 1.62 -8.99
C ALA A 151 -5.36 2.19 -7.69
N GLU A 152 -6.04 3.15 -7.09
CA GLU A 152 -5.69 3.73 -5.80
C GLU A 152 -6.87 3.59 -4.83
N LEU A 153 -6.63 2.96 -3.68
CA LEU A 153 -7.58 2.94 -2.57
C LEU A 153 -7.22 4.06 -1.59
N LEU A 154 -8.08 5.05 -1.48
CA LEU A 154 -7.95 6.16 -0.54
C LEU A 154 -8.77 5.87 0.71
N LEU A 155 -8.16 6.01 1.89
CA LEU A 155 -8.81 6.03 3.20
C LEU A 155 -8.71 7.45 3.76
N LYS A 156 -9.84 8.02 4.22
CA LYS A 156 -9.86 9.39 4.74
C LYS A 156 -10.73 9.50 5.98
N VAL A 157 -10.19 10.11 7.02
CA VAL A 157 -10.92 10.40 8.27
C VAL A 157 -11.74 11.69 8.11
N SER A 158 -13.04 11.61 8.36
CA SER A 158 -13.97 12.74 8.18
C SER A 158 -13.60 13.94 9.06
N GLY A 159 -13.66 15.17 8.47
CA GLY A 159 -13.39 16.40 9.18
C GLY A 159 -11.96 16.58 9.67
N THR A 160 -11.00 15.89 9.06
CA THR A 160 -9.57 15.98 9.39
C THR A 160 -8.71 15.98 8.13
N SER A 161 -7.40 16.19 8.28
CA SER A 161 -6.41 16.01 7.22
C SER A 161 -5.87 14.57 7.13
N TYR A 162 -6.21 13.68 8.09
CA TYR A 162 -5.70 12.32 8.13
C TYR A 162 -6.27 11.47 7.00
N GLN A 163 -5.39 10.96 6.21
CA GLN A 163 -5.70 10.06 5.10
C GLN A 163 -4.52 9.13 4.84
N ASN A 164 -4.77 8.02 4.15
CA ASN A 164 -3.74 7.15 3.61
C ASN A 164 -4.20 6.55 2.30
N SER A 165 -3.27 6.26 1.38
CA SER A 165 -3.61 5.74 0.06
C SER A 165 -2.76 4.52 -0.28
N TYR A 166 -3.38 3.52 -0.90
CA TYR A 166 -2.77 2.24 -1.24
C TYR A 166 -2.92 1.93 -2.71
N PRO A 167 -1.84 1.58 -3.42
CA PRO A 167 -1.93 1.11 -4.79
C PRO A 167 -2.48 -0.32 -4.83
N LEU A 168 -3.39 -0.59 -5.76
CA LEU A 168 -3.82 -1.93 -6.13
C LEU A 168 -3.59 -2.12 -7.63
N TRP A 169 -2.84 -3.16 -8.02
CA TRP A 169 -2.62 -3.48 -9.42
C TRP A 169 -3.63 -4.54 -9.84
N ILE A 170 -4.43 -4.22 -10.86
CA ILE A 170 -5.49 -5.11 -11.38
C ILE A 170 -5.08 -5.55 -12.78
N TYR A 171 -4.94 -6.86 -12.94
CA TYR A 171 -4.51 -7.52 -14.17
C TYR A 171 -5.67 -8.23 -14.85
N PRO A 172 -5.63 -8.39 -16.18
CA PRO A 172 -6.59 -9.24 -16.89
C PRO A 172 -6.57 -10.68 -16.37
N ALA A 173 -7.72 -11.32 -16.37
CA ALA A 173 -7.79 -12.76 -16.14
C ALA A 173 -6.95 -13.48 -17.20
N LYS A 174 -6.22 -14.52 -16.78
CA LYS A 174 -5.44 -15.35 -17.72
C LYS A 174 -6.39 -15.97 -18.73
N LYS A 175 -6.26 -15.60 -20.00
CA LYS A 175 -6.90 -16.33 -21.08
C LYS A 175 -6.27 -17.73 -21.13
N GLN A 176 -7.10 -18.76 -21.15
CA GLN A 176 -6.60 -20.10 -21.47
C GLN A 176 -6.05 -20.05 -22.91
N LEU A 177 -4.74 -20.09 -23.03
CA LEU A 177 -4.11 -20.26 -24.31
C LEU A 177 -4.38 -21.70 -24.74
N LYS A 178 -5.02 -21.89 -25.90
CA LYS A 178 -5.03 -23.21 -26.55
C LYS A 178 -3.60 -23.49 -26.97
N ALA A 179 -3.02 -24.53 -26.44
CA ALA A 179 -1.60 -24.84 -26.64
C ALA A 179 -1.27 -25.15 -28.13
N GLY A 180 -2.27 -25.33 -28.99
CA GLY A 180 -2.04 -25.74 -30.39
C GLY A 180 -1.21 -27.01 -30.45
N ASN A 181 -0.08 -26.95 -31.15
CA ASN A 181 0.87 -28.07 -31.24
C ASN A 181 1.97 -28.02 -30.15
N VAL A 182 1.81 -27.19 -29.08
CA VAL A 182 2.77 -27.08 -27.97
C VAL A 182 2.41 -28.09 -26.90
N VAL A 183 3.32 -29.01 -26.60
CA VAL A 183 3.20 -29.93 -25.46
C VAL A 183 3.71 -29.22 -24.22
N VAL A 184 2.82 -28.96 -23.24
CA VAL A 184 3.18 -28.38 -21.93
C VAL A 184 3.26 -29.53 -20.93
N ALA A 185 4.47 -29.92 -20.56
CA ALA A 185 4.70 -30.95 -19.56
C ALA A 185 5.28 -30.31 -18.27
N ARG A 186 4.79 -30.75 -17.11
CA ARG A 186 5.32 -30.36 -15.80
C ARG A 186 6.35 -31.35 -15.26
N GLN A 187 6.41 -32.53 -15.84
CA GLN A 187 7.36 -33.59 -15.54
C GLN A 187 7.75 -34.28 -16.85
N LEU A 188 9.01 -34.71 -16.95
CA LEU A 188 9.50 -35.55 -18.07
C LEU A 188 9.06 -36.99 -17.80
N THR A 189 7.99 -37.39 -18.46
CA THR A 189 7.51 -38.78 -18.48
C THR A 189 7.84 -39.40 -19.84
N ASP A 190 7.81 -40.73 -19.94
CA ASP A 190 8.04 -41.43 -21.21
C ASP A 190 7.05 -40.98 -22.29
N ASP A 191 5.81 -40.69 -21.93
CA ASP A 191 4.80 -40.16 -22.87
C ASP A 191 5.18 -38.78 -23.41
N VAL A 192 5.79 -37.93 -22.58
CA VAL A 192 6.27 -36.61 -23.01
C VAL A 192 7.49 -36.75 -23.92
N LEU A 193 8.41 -37.65 -23.57
CA LEU A 193 9.59 -37.93 -24.41
C LEU A 193 9.24 -38.52 -25.75
N ASN A 194 8.20 -39.38 -25.84
CA ASN A 194 7.69 -39.94 -27.09
C ASN A 194 6.90 -38.96 -27.96
N ALA A 195 6.46 -37.81 -27.36
CA ALA A 195 5.74 -36.76 -28.09
C ALA A 195 6.66 -35.66 -28.64
N LEU A 196 7.97 -35.70 -28.35
CA LEU A 196 9.01 -34.81 -28.87
C LEU A 196 9.63 -35.41 -30.13
#